data_c0a174bdeeb2e327be8c44436094065a
#
_entry.id   c0a174bdeeb2e327be8c44436094065a
#
_cell.length_a   1.000
_cell.length_b   1.000
_cell.length_c   1.000
_cell.angle_alpha   90.00
_cell.angle_beta   90.00
_cell.angle_gamma   90.00
#
_symmetry.space_group_name_H-M   'P 1'
#
loop_
_entity.id
_entity.type
_entity.pdbx_description
1 polymer ?
#
loop_
_entity_poly.entity_id
_entity_poly.type
_entity_poly.pdbx_seq_one_letter_code
_entity_poly.pdbx_strand_id
1 'polypeptide(L)'
;MASRSVARLSSAVLIFCVLMSQFLPDATAANPAARWQVVLAAGDDAEPVFDNATRALSERLAAAGVPAANIHRLSASVAELEGEVDPAIPSVLLKRIASLPARPGDRCLIFLTSHGERGAGLWLARANTAVSPDELAQALSRGCAAVPTVVIVSACYSGSFATGKMAKPNRIVLTAARNDRPSFGCQVRRVYNFFDECLLGALPKSTTWRAVADGSRQCVRRMERALGEQPSEPQAYFGAGVANLDVGF
;
A
#
# COMPACT_ATOMS: atom_id res chain seq x y z
N MET A 1 48.83 -58.87 69.58
CA MET A 1 48.16 -59.16 68.33
C MET A 1 47.33 -57.96 67.99
N ALA A 2 47.75 -57.17 67.02
CA ALA A 2 47.21 -55.89 66.72
C ALA A 2 46.27 -55.99 65.47
N SER A 3 45.04 -55.58 65.63
CA SER A 3 44.11 -55.49 64.52
C SER A 3 44.02 -53.99 64.03
N ARG A 4 44.40 -53.76 62.81
CA ARG A 4 44.32 -52.43 62.19
C ARG A 4 42.98 -52.31 61.52
N SER A 5 42.17 -51.35 61.99
CA SER A 5 40.95 -50.89 61.28
C SER A 5 41.33 -49.89 60.23
N VAL A 6 40.92 -50.20 59.02
CA VAL A 6 41.06 -49.27 57.85
C VAL A 6 39.80 -48.48 57.73
N ALA A 7 39.91 -47.16 57.91
CA ALA A 7 38.82 -46.22 57.67
C ALA A 7 38.68 -45.93 56.14
N ARG A 8 37.52 -46.18 55.62
CA ARG A 8 37.15 -45.76 54.19
C ARG A 8 36.60 -44.32 54.17
N LEU A 9 37.37 -43.46 53.59
CA LEU A 9 36.85 -42.14 53.22
C LEU A 9 35.90 -42.25 51.98
N SER A 10 34.65 -41.92 52.17
CA SER A 10 33.69 -41.73 51.06
C SER A 10 33.74 -40.31 50.62
N SER A 11 34.29 -40.08 49.42
CA SER A 11 34.24 -38.78 48.76
C SER A 11 32.86 -38.57 48.09
N ALA A 12 32.04 -37.74 48.70
CA ALA A 12 30.81 -37.27 48.09
C ALA A 12 31.14 -36.18 47.05
N VAL A 13 31.03 -36.53 45.78
CA VAL A 13 31.11 -35.55 44.66
C VAL A 13 29.76 -34.84 44.54
N LEU A 14 29.68 -33.60 44.97
CA LEU A 14 28.53 -32.69 44.71
C LEU A 14 28.59 -32.24 43.27
N ILE A 15 27.71 -32.79 42.41
CA ILE A 15 27.47 -32.30 41.07
C ILE A 15 26.57 -31.06 41.17
N PHE A 16 27.16 -29.88 40.97
CA PHE A 16 26.45 -28.61 40.89
C PHE A 16 25.90 -28.48 39.46
N CYS A 17 24.65 -28.91 39.24
CA CYS A 17 23.94 -28.63 37.99
C CYS A 17 23.61 -27.13 37.92
N VAL A 18 24.44 -26.34 37.22
CA VAL A 18 24.12 -24.98 36.84
C VAL A 18 23.07 -25.05 35.75
N LEU A 19 21.81 -24.81 36.08
CA LEU A 19 20.72 -24.53 35.13
C LEU A 19 21.01 -23.19 34.48
N MET A 20 21.71 -23.21 33.33
CA MET A 20 21.72 -22.08 32.40
C MET A 20 20.32 -21.96 31.79
N SER A 21 19.47 -21.11 32.36
CA SER A 21 18.27 -20.61 31.71
C SER A 21 18.70 -19.84 30.48
N GLN A 22 18.64 -20.48 29.33
CA GLN A 22 18.81 -19.81 28.03
C GLN A 22 17.60 -18.87 27.87
N PHE A 23 17.79 -17.59 28.16
CA PHE A 23 16.92 -16.53 27.67
C PHE A 23 17.03 -16.56 26.14
N LEU A 24 16.14 -17.31 25.50
CA LEU A 24 15.86 -17.11 24.08
C LEU A 24 15.31 -15.68 23.97
N PRO A 25 15.93 -14.81 23.15
CA PRO A 25 15.32 -13.51 22.90
C PRO A 25 13.95 -13.78 22.31
N ASP A 26 12.90 -13.22 22.93
CA ASP A 26 11.57 -13.17 22.33
C ASP A 26 11.76 -12.66 20.92
N ALA A 27 11.40 -13.50 19.92
CA ALA A 27 11.29 -13.08 18.55
C ALA A 27 10.17 -12.02 18.54
N THR A 28 10.56 -10.74 18.69
CA THR A 28 9.64 -9.62 18.56
C THR A 28 8.89 -9.81 17.26
N ALA A 29 7.58 -10.05 17.34
CA ALA A 29 6.76 -10.24 16.16
C ALA A 29 7.03 -9.08 15.22
N ALA A 30 7.55 -9.39 14.02
CA ALA A 30 7.95 -8.36 13.05
C ALA A 30 6.74 -7.46 12.79
N ASN A 31 6.94 -6.13 12.89
CA ASN A 31 5.88 -5.15 12.64
C ASN A 31 5.24 -5.43 11.27
N PRO A 32 3.94 -5.76 11.18
CA PRO A 32 3.29 -6.05 9.90
C PRO A 32 3.47 -4.94 8.88
N ALA A 33 3.54 -3.69 9.32
CA ALA A 33 3.77 -2.52 8.47
C ALA A 33 5.14 -2.56 7.76
N ALA A 34 6.18 -3.13 8.40
CA ALA A 34 7.51 -3.24 7.81
C ALA A 34 7.57 -4.11 6.55
N ARG A 35 6.53 -4.88 6.27
CA ARG A 35 6.43 -5.78 5.10
C ARG A 35 5.79 -5.14 3.86
N TRP A 36 5.35 -3.90 3.93
CA TRP A 36 4.80 -3.20 2.79
C TRP A 36 5.89 -2.69 1.84
N GLN A 37 5.73 -2.98 0.54
CA GLN A 37 6.45 -2.38 -0.58
C GLN A 37 5.50 -1.43 -1.29
N VAL A 38 5.85 -0.16 -1.38
CA VAL A 38 4.88 0.91 -1.68
C VAL A 38 5.34 1.77 -2.86
N VAL A 39 4.42 2.02 -3.80
CA VAL A 39 4.58 3.03 -4.84
C VAL A 39 3.39 3.99 -4.80
N LEU A 40 3.67 5.28 -4.67
CA LEU A 40 2.69 6.37 -4.62
C LEU A 40 2.98 7.33 -5.77
N ALA A 41 2.04 7.57 -6.67
CA ALA A 41 2.27 8.46 -7.81
C ALA A 41 1.18 9.51 -7.95
N ALA A 42 1.61 10.79 -8.01
CA ALA A 42 0.82 11.94 -8.43
C ALA A 42 1.12 12.20 -9.92
N GLY A 43 0.15 11.94 -10.77
CA GLY A 43 0.34 11.94 -12.24
C GLY A 43 0.19 13.30 -12.90
N ASP A 44 -0.32 14.31 -12.20
CA ASP A 44 -0.54 15.65 -12.73
C ASP A 44 -0.19 16.70 -11.67
N ASP A 45 0.31 17.86 -12.11
CA ASP A 45 0.75 18.98 -11.25
C ASP A 45 -0.08 20.26 -11.49
N ALA A 46 -1.12 20.20 -12.33
CA ALA A 46 -2.03 21.33 -12.51
C ALA A 46 -2.74 21.72 -11.21
N GLU A 47 -2.95 20.75 -10.34
CA GLU A 47 -3.58 20.91 -9.03
C GLU A 47 -2.80 20.21 -7.93
N PRO A 48 -2.59 20.82 -6.74
CA PRO A 48 -1.80 20.24 -5.67
C PRO A 48 -2.45 19.02 -5.00
N VAL A 49 -3.72 18.75 -5.28
CA VAL A 49 -4.51 17.68 -4.62
C VAL A 49 -3.87 16.30 -4.76
N PHE A 50 -3.22 16.02 -5.88
CA PHE A 50 -2.59 14.71 -6.16
C PHE A 50 -1.32 14.51 -5.33
N ASP A 51 -0.42 15.51 -5.33
CA ASP A 51 0.79 15.45 -4.51
C ASP A 51 0.48 15.48 -3.02
N ASN A 52 -0.51 16.27 -2.59
CA ASN A 52 -0.96 16.29 -1.21
C ASN A 52 -1.42 14.90 -0.75
N ALA A 53 -2.16 14.16 -1.59
CA ALA A 53 -2.65 12.83 -1.25
C ALA A 53 -1.50 11.80 -1.14
N THR A 54 -0.55 11.81 -2.07
CA THR A 54 0.62 10.91 -2.02
C THR A 54 1.52 11.21 -0.81
N ARG A 55 1.72 12.49 -0.48
CA ARG A 55 2.48 12.91 0.70
C ARG A 55 1.80 12.46 1.99
N ALA A 56 0.50 12.73 2.15
CA ALA A 56 -0.25 12.35 3.34
C ALA A 56 -0.27 10.82 3.56
N LEU A 57 -0.40 10.04 2.48
CA LEU A 57 -0.32 8.58 2.60
C LEU A 57 1.09 8.10 2.93
N SER A 58 2.14 8.70 2.34
CA SER A 58 3.54 8.41 2.65
C SER A 58 3.86 8.65 4.12
N GLU A 59 3.46 9.81 4.65
CA GLU A 59 3.66 10.18 6.06
C GLU A 59 2.93 9.20 7.00
N ARG A 60 1.72 8.80 6.67
CA ARG A 60 0.95 7.82 7.44
C ARG A 60 1.64 6.45 7.47
N LEU A 61 2.10 5.97 6.32
CA LEU A 61 2.82 4.69 6.20
C LEU A 61 4.11 4.71 7.03
N ALA A 62 4.89 5.79 6.93
CA ALA A 62 6.10 5.98 7.71
C ALA A 62 5.81 6.01 9.23
N ALA A 63 4.77 6.75 9.65
CA ALA A 63 4.33 6.79 11.05
C ALA A 63 3.86 5.44 11.59
N ALA A 64 3.32 4.58 10.73
CA ALA A 64 2.93 3.21 11.06
C ALA A 64 4.11 2.23 11.11
N GLY A 65 5.31 2.65 10.68
CA GLY A 65 6.55 1.87 10.72
C GLY A 65 6.90 1.16 9.40
N VAL A 66 6.33 1.59 8.27
CA VAL A 66 6.84 1.19 6.95
C VAL A 66 8.20 1.86 6.74
N PRO A 67 9.27 1.09 6.46
CA PRO A 67 10.60 1.66 6.23
C PRO A 67 10.59 2.66 5.06
N ALA A 68 11.28 3.79 5.20
CA ALA A 68 11.36 4.80 4.14
C ALA A 68 11.88 4.22 2.82
N ALA A 69 12.85 3.30 2.88
CA ALA A 69 13.38 2.61 1.71
C ALA A 69 12.35 1.76 0.93
N ASN A 70 11.20 1.45 1.56
CA ASN A 70 10.11 0.71 0.95
C ASN A 70 9.02 1.62 0.36
N ILE A 71 9.10 2.94 0.56
CA ILE A 71 8.11 3.92 0.10
C ILE A 71 8.71 4.72 -1.05
N HIS A 72 8.21 4.50 -2.25
CA HIS A 72 8.66 5.20 -3.45
C HIS A 72 7.58 6.18 -3.89
N ARG A 73 7.89 7.49 -3.84
CA ARG A 73 7.00 8.53 -4.36
C ARG A 73 7.41 8.93 -5.77
N LEU A 74 6.41 9.20 -6.60
CA LEU A 74 6.58 9.77 -7.93
C LEU A 74 5.66 10.99 -8.08
N SER A 75 6.15 12.03 -8.74
CA SER A 75 5.36 13.26 -8.95
C SER A 75 5.51 13.79 -10.37
N ALA A 76 4.45 14.42 -10.88
CA ALA A 76 4.49 15.24 -12.07
C ALA A 76 5.10 16.63 -11.78
N SER A 77 5.01 17.13 -10.55
CA SER A 77 5.50 18.45 -10.16
C SER A 77 7.01 18.52 -10.12
N VAL A 78 7.59 19.53 -10.79
CA VAL A 78 9.03 19.79 -10.75
C VAL A 78 9.49 20.12 -9.32
N ALA A 79 8.69 20.85 -8.57
CA ALA A 79 9.00 21.23 -7.19
C ALA A 79 9.09 20.02 -6.23
N GLU A 80 8.37 18.93 -6.52
CA GLU A 80 8.43 17.70 -5.73
C GLU A 80 9.62 16.81 -6.07
N LEU A 81 10.29 17.02 -7.21
CA LEU A 81 11.45 16.21 -7.66
C LEU A 81 12.74 16.56 -6.91
N GLU A 82 12.70 17.52 -6.02
CA GLU A 82 13.82 17.80 -5.12
C GLU A 82 13.86 16.71 -4.03
N GLY A 83 14.94 15.91 -4.02
CA GLY A 83 15.11 14.79 -3.09
C GLY A 83 14.87 13.42 -3.70
N GLU A 84 14.23 12.52 -2.96
CA GLU A 84 14.04 11.09 -3.35
C GLU A 84 12.73 10.82 -4.12
N VAL A 85 12.13 11.84 -4.76
CA VAL A 85 10.89 11.70 -5.53
C VAL A 85 11.23 11.53 -7.00
N ASP A 86 10.80 10.42 -7.58
CA ASP A 86 11.00 10.12 -9.00
C ASP A 86 9.98 10.87 -9.89
N PRO A 87 10.29 11.14 -11.18
CA PRO A 87 9.32 11.73 -12.09
C PRO A 87 8.18 10.73 -12.44
N ALA A 88 6.93 11.21 -12.37
CA ALA A 88 5.74 10.43 -12.74
C ALA A 88 5.59 10.36 -14.27
N ILE A 89 6.40 9.52 -14.91
CA ILE A 89 6.29 9.16 -16.33
C ILE A 89 6.14 7.64 -16.47
N PRO A 90 5.53 7.11 -17.55
CA PRO A 90 5.22 5.69 -17.69
C PRO A 90 6.42 4.77 -17.49
N SER A 91 7.56 5.10 -18.11
CA SER A 91 8.77 4.27 -18.04
C SER A 91 9.33 4.15 -16.62
N VAL A 92 9.29 5.24 -15.83
CA VAL A 92 9.76 5.24 -14.43
C VAL A 92 8.75 4.55 -13.53
N LEU A 93 7.47 4.90 -13.62
CA LEU A 93 6.39 4.33 -12.82
C LEU A 93 6.31 2.80 -12.99
N LEU A 94 6.20 2.33 -14.23
CA LEU A 94 6.05 0.91 -14.53
C LEU A 94 7.32 0.12 -14.17
N LYS A 95 8.50 0.69 -14.40
CA LYS A 95 9.78 0.09 -13.97
C LYS A 95 9.86 -0.01 -12.45
N ARG A 96 9.49 1.06 -11.71
CA ARG A 96 9.50 1.06 -10.25
C ARG A 96 8.60 -0.04 -9.69
N ILE A 97 7.37 -0.17 -10.19
CA ILE A 97 6.44 -1.23 -9.78
C ILE A 97 7.00 -2.62 -10.14
N ALA A 98 7.53 -2.80 -11.35
CA ALA A 98 8.05 -4.08 -11.82
C ALA A 98 9.32 -4.54 -11.08
N SER A 99 10.05 -3.63 -10.47
CA SER A 99 11.30 -3.89 -9.74
C SER A 99 11.15 -3.90 -8.22
N LEU A 100 9.92 -3.83 -7.68
CA LEU A 100 9.70 -3.96 -6.24
C LEU A 100 10.28 -5.28 -5.73
N PRO A 101 11.10 -5.25 -4.66
CA PRO A 101 11.79 -6.44 -4.15
C PRO A 101 10.89 -7.29 -3.23
N ALA A 102 9.60 -7.43 -3.58
CA ALA A 102 8.62 -8.12 -2.77
C ALA A 102 8.94 -9.62 -2.65
N ARG A 103 9.04 -10.12 -1.42
CA ARG A 103 9.34 -11.50 -1.06
C ARG A 103 8.12 -12.18 -0.44
N PRO A 104 8.08 -13.52 -0.38
CA PRO A 104 7.02 -14.22 0.34
C PRO A 104 6.83 -13.66 1.76
N GLY A 105 5.60 -13.29 2.07
CA GLY A 105 5.23 -12.62 3.31
C GLY A 105 5.21 -11.11 3.26
N ASP A 106 5.74 -10.46 2.21
CA ASP A 106 5.55 -9.03 1.98
C ASP A 106 4.16 -8.74 1.40
N ARG A 107 3.85 -7.45 1.28
CA ARG A 107 2.63 -6.92 0.67
C ARG A 107 2.98 -5.76 -0.26
N CYS A 108 2.25 -5.58 -1.34
CA CYS A 108 2.41 -4.41 -2.20
C CYS A 108 1.24 -3.43 -2.04
N LEU A 109 1.55 -2.14 -1.98
CA LEU A 109 0.57 -1.05 -2.05
C LEU A 109 0.95 -0.12 -3.20
N ILE A 110 0.06 0.01 -4.16
CA ILE A 110 0.21 0.93 -5.30
C ILE A 110 -0.93 1.93 -5.23
N PHE A 111 -0.61 3.20 -5.01
CA PHE A 111 -1.58 4.30 -5.01
C PHE A 111 -1.23 5.28 -6.12
N LEU A 112 -2.14 5.42 -7.07
CA LEU A 112 -2.02 6.28 -8.23
C LEU A 112 -3.15 7.29 -8.20
N THR A 113 -2.84 8.57 -8.20
CA THR A 113 -3.83 9.66 -8.21
C THR A 113 -3.48 10.66 -9.30
N SER A 114 -4.44 10.99 -10.15
CA SER A 114 -4.28 11.88 -11.30
C SER A 114 -5.63 12.13 -11.99
N HIS A 115 -5.59 12.83 -13.12
CA HIS A 115 -6.67 12.77 -14.10
C HIS A 115 -6.77 11.36 -14.73
N GLY A 116 -7.93 11.08 -15.33
CA GLY A 116 -8.16 9.83 -16.05
C GLY A 116 -8.76 10.11 -17.42
N GLU A 117 -8.33 9.34 -18.41
CA GLU A 117 -8.81 9.42 -19.77
C GLU A 117 -9.66 8.20 -20.12
N ARG A 118 -10.87 8.46 -20.64
CA ARG A 118 -11.83 7.41 -20.98
C ARG A 118 -11.25 6.45 -22.03
N GLY A 119 -11.18 5.17 -21.69
CA GLY A 119 -10.66 4.13 -22.59
C GLY A 119 -9.14 4.04 -22.67
N ALA A 120 -8.39 5.03 -22.15
CA ALA A 120 -6.94 5.04 -22.16
C ALA A 120 -6.34 4.66 -20.80
N GLY A 121 -6.79 5.30 -19.71
CA GLY A 121 -6.30 4.97 -18.37
C GLY A 121 -5.96 6.17 -17.50
N LEU A 122 -4.91 6.04 -16.67
CA LEU A 122 -4.43 7.08 -15.76
C LEU A 122 -3.51 8.04 -16.52
N TRP A 123 -3.83 9.33 -16.50
CA TRP A 123 -3.05 10.37 -17.18
C TRP A 123 -1.75 10.69 -16.43
N LEU A 124 -0.65 10.84 -17.17
CA LEU A 124 0.64 11.28 -16.68
C LEU A 124 1.09 12.53 -17.45
N ALA A 125 0.89 13.69 -16.84
CA ALA A 125 1.05 15.00 -17.50
C ALA A 125 2.44 15.24 -18.07
N ARG A 126 3.50 14.85 -17.32
CA ARG A 126 4.90 15.02 -17.77
C ARG A 126 5.24 14.29 -19.06
N ALA A 127 4.55 13.20 -19.35
CA ALA A 127 4.76 12.42 -20.57
C ALA A 127 3.65 12.64 -21.62
N ASN A 128 2.63 13.45 -21.28
CA ASN A 128 1.47 13.71 -22.12
C ASN A 128 0.84 12.42 -22.65
N THR A 129 0.65 11.43 -21.77
CA THR A 129 0.11 10.11 -22.12
C THR A 129 -0.56 9.45 -20.93
N ALA A 130 -1.34 8.39 -21.16
CA ALA A 130 -1.96 7.59 -20.12
C ALA A 130 -1.27 6.24 -19.93
N VAL A 131 -1.34 5.71 -18.70
CA VAL A 131 -0.99 4.32 -18.37
C VAL A 131 -2.27 3.51 -18.34
N SER A 132 -2.34 2.49 -19.17
CA SER A 132 -3.48 1.59 -19.28
C SER A 132 -3.54 0.55 -18.15
N PRO A 133 -4.72 -0.05 -17.87
CA PRO A 133 -4.83 -1.18 -16.95
C PRO A 133 -3.94 -2.37 -17.31
N ASP A 134 -3.73 -2.63 -18.59
CA ASP A 134 -2.91 -3.75 -19.08
C ASP A 134 -1.42 -3.55 -18.79
N GLU A 135 -0.88 -2.35 -19.03
CA GLU A 135 0.50 -2.00 -18.70
C GLU A 135 0.77 -2.08 -17.19
N LEU A 136 -0.16 -1.56 -16.39
CA LEU A 136 -0.07 -1.66 -14.94
C LEU A 136 -0.13 -3.12 -14.47
N ALA A 137 -1.03 -3.93 -15.03
CA ALA A 137 -1.11 -5.36 -14.72
C ALA A 137 0.18 -6.11 -15.06
N GLN A 138 0.83 -5.76 -16.17
CA GLN A 138 2.11 -6.32 -16.57
C GLN A 138 3.23 -5.97 -15.60
N ALA A 139 3.33 -4.71 -15.17
CA ALA A 139 4.32 -4.28 -14.18
C ALA A 139 4.12 -5.00 -12.83
N LEU A 140 2.88 -5.06 -12.35
CA LEU A 140 2.50 -5.78 -11.13
C LEU A 140 2.80 -7.28 -11.18
N SER A 141 2.70 -7.91 -12.36
CA SER A 141 3.01 -9.34 -12.52
C SER A 141 4.50 -9.66 -12.40
N ARG A 142 5.37 -8.64 -12.38
CA ARG A 142 6.82 -8.78 -12.15
C ARG A 142 7.20 -8.48 -10.70
N GLY A 143 6.77 -7.32 -10.17
CA GLY A 143 7.19 -6.86 -8.84
C GLY A 143 6.35 -7.43 -7.69
N CYS A 144 5.06 -7.73 -7.92
CA CYS A 144 4.10 -8.11 -6.88
C CYS A 144 3.35 -9.43 -7.18
N ALA A 145 3.87 -10.28 -8.06
CA ALA A 145 3.17 -11.47 -8.54
C ALA A 145 2.75 -12.45 -7.43
N ALA A 146 3.61 -12.64 -6.44
CA ALA A 146 3.50 -13.69 -5.43
C ALA A 146 2.96 -13.22 -4.08
N VAL A 147 2.64 -11.92 -3.94
CA VAL A 147 2.26 -11.32 -2.64
C VAL A 147 0.88 -10.67 -2.69
N PRO A 148 0.19 -10.56 -1.54
CA PRO A 148 -1.01 -9.75 -1.42
C PRO A 148 -0.75 -8.33 -1.92
N THR A 149 -1.58 -7.84 -2.82
CA THR A 149 -1.37 -6.56 -3.49
C THR A 149 -2.62 -5.71 -3.44
N VAL A 150 -2.49 -4.48 -2.97
CA VAL A 150 -3.55 -3.48 -3.00
C VAL A 150 -3.19 -2.42 -4.04
N VAL A 151 -4.08 -2.19 -4.99
CA VAL A 151 -3.97 -1.16 -6.01
C VAL A 151 -5.11 -0.18 -5.84
N ILE A 152 -4.79 1.09 -5.75
CA ILE A 152 -5.75 2.18 -5.61
C ILE A 152 -5.53 3.14 -6.77
N VAL A 153 -6.56 3.36 -7.58
CA VAL A 153 -6.50 4.27 -8.72
C VAL A 153 -7.54 5.37 -8.56
N SER A 154 -7.07 6.53 -8.15
CA SER A 154 -7.88 7.73 -7.96
C SER A 154 -7.86 8.59 -9.22
N ALA A 155 -8.80 8.32 -10.11
CA ALA A 155 -8.93 9.04 -11.38
C ALA A 155 -10.36 8.93 -11.92
N CYS A 156 -10.72 9.84 -12.84
CA CYS A 156 -11.89 9.68 -13.68
C CYS A 156 -11.80 8.37 -14.47
N TYR A 157 -12.92 7.73 -14.74
CA TYR A 157 -13.02 6.50 -15.56
C TYR A 157 -12.18 5.31 -15.07
N SER A 158 -11.69 5.37 -13.85
CA SER A 158 -10.73 4.40 -13.28
C SER A 158 -11.30 2.99 -13.06
N GLY A 159 -12.61 2.79 -13.18
CA GLY A 159 -13.25 1.48 -13.00
C GLY A 159 -12.73 0.37 -13.93
N SER A 160 -12.14 0.72 -15.08
CA SER A 160 -11.45 -0.21 -15.96
C SER A 160 -10.29 -0.95 -15.28
N PHE A 161 -9.64 -0.33 -14.28
CA PHE A 161 -8.58 -0.99 -13.50
C PHE A 161 -9.10 -2.06 -12.55
N ALA A 162 -10.39 -2.11 -12.23
CA ALA A 162 -10.97 -3.14 -11.35
C ALA A 162 -11.39 -4.42 -12.08
N THR A 163 -11.03 -4.57 -13.36
CA THR A 163 -11.46 -5.67 -14.23
C THR A 163 -10.30 -6.27 -15.04
N GLY A 164 -10.58 -7.27 -15.87
CA GLY A 164 -9.64 -7.83 -16.85
C GLY A 164 -8.36 -8.39 -16.20
N LYS A 165 -7.19 -8.06 -16.77
CA LYS A 165 -5.88 -8.53 -16.29
C LYS A 165 -5.50 -8.00 -14.90
N MET A 166 -6.15 -6.95 -14.43
CA MET A 166 -5.98 -6.42 -13.09
C MET A 166 -6.65 -7.30 -12.02
N ALA A 167 -7.72 -8.00 -12.35
CA ALA A 167 -8.50 -8.84 -11.44
C ALA A 167 -7.79 -10.19 -11.19
N LYS A 168 -6.92 -10.26 -10.19
CA LYS A 168 -6.16 -11.47 -9.81
C LYS A 168 -6.53 -11.95 -8.40
N PRO A 169 -6.41 -13.26 -8.08
CA PRO A 169 -6.78 -13.80 -6.77
C PRO A 169 -6.06 -13.16 -5.59
N ASN A 170 -4.81 -12.71 -5.78
CA ASN A 170 -3.98 -12.05 -4.75
C ASN A 170 -4.09 -10.53 -4.76
N ARG A 171 -5.10 -9.95 -5.42
CA ARG A 171 -5.19 -8.50 -5.63
C ARG A 171 -6.49 -7.90 -5.11
N ILE A 172 -6.38 -6.75 -4.47
CA ILE A 172 -7.48 -5.82 -4.21
C ILE A 172 -7.26 -4.63 -5.14
N VAL A 173 -8.32 -4.19 -5.81
CA VAL A 173 -8.27 -2.96 -6.63
C VAL A 173 -9.41 -2.05 -6.19
N LEU A 174 -9.07 -0.81 -5.81
CA LEU A 174 -10.03 0.23 -5.46
C LEU A 174 -9.92 1.36 -6.48
N THR A 175 -11.05 1.87 -6.97
CA THR A 175 -11.06 2.93 -7.97
C THR A 175 -12.03 4.06 -7.59
N ALA A 176 -11.70 5.30 -7.98
CA ALA A 176 -12.48 6.48 -7.62
C ALA A 176 -13.81 6.59 -8.38
N ALA A 177 -13.92 5.96 -9.53
CA ALA A 177 -15.11 6.05 -10.37
C ALA A 177 -15.37 4.76 -11.15
N ARG A 178 -16.59 4.61 -11.66
CA ARG A 178 -16.93 3.63 -12.68
C ARG A 178 -16.20 3.95 -14.01
N ASN A 179 -16.03 2.99 -14.89
CA ASN A 179 -15.26 3.13 -16.14
C ASN A 179 -15.85 4.12 -17.15
N ASP A 180 -17.10 4.53 -16.96
CA ASP A 180 -17.82 5.50 -17.80
C ASP A 180 -18.17 6.80 -17.06
N ARG A 181 -17.64 7.03 -15.85
CA ARG A 181 -17.95 8.16 -14.99
C ARG A 181 -16.73 8.98 -14.62
N PRO A 182 -16.87 10.33 -14.54
CA PRO A 182 -15.85 11.15 -13.92
C PRO A 182 -15.79 10.93 -12.39
N SER A 183 -14.70 11.35 -11.77
CA SER A 183 -14.58 11.63 -10.34
C SER A 183 -14.38 13.13 -10.12
N PHE A 184 -14.54 13.62 -8.88
CA PHE A 184 -14.64 15.04 -8.60
C PHE A 184 -13.64 15.53 -7.56
N GLY A 185 -13.51 16.85 -7.44
CA GLY A 185 -12.72 17.50 -6.41
C GLY A 185 -11.31 17.91 -6.81
N CYS A 186 -10.94 17.80 -8.09
CA CYS A 186 -9.67 18.33 -8.61
C CYS A 186 -9.78 19.84 -8.82
N GLN A 187 -9.97 20.61 -7.74
CA GLN A 187 -10.13 22.07 -7.76
C GLN A 187 -9.06 22.75 -6.93
N VAL A 188 -8.55 23.90 -7.38
CA VAL A 188 -7.46 24.69 -6.78
C VAL A 188 -7.61 24.93 -5.26
N ARG A 189 -8.82 24.97 -4.76
CA ARG A 189 -9.10 25.29 -3.35
C ARG A 189 -9.21 24.06 -2.45
N ARG A 190 -9.05 22.85 -2.97
CA ARG A 190 -9.13 21.63 -2.17
C ARG A 190 -7.74 21.13 -1.81
N VAL A 191 -7.66 20.50 -0.64
CA VAL A 191 -6.44 19.80 -0.21
C VAL A 191 -6.31 18.45 -0.93
N TYR A 192 -7.44 17.76 -1.10
CA TYR A 192 -7.53 16.45 -1.78
C TYR A 192 -8.73 16.45 -2.73
N ASN A 193 -8.71 15.60 -3.76
CA ASN A 193 -9.93 15.23 -4.47
C ASN A 193 -10.88 14.43 -3.55
N PHE A 194 -12.15 14.22 -3.97
CA PHE A 194 -13.15 13.58 -3.10
C PHE A 194 -12.77 12.16 -2.69
N PHE A 195 -12.27 11.38 -3.64
CA PHE A 195 -11.93 9.99 -3.35
C PHE A 195 -10.73 9.89 -2.42
N ASP A 196 -9.69 10.69 -2.65
CA ASP A 196 -8.48 10.69 -1.83
C ASP A 196 -8.77 11.17 -0.40
N GLU A 197 -9.59 12.22 -0.23
CA GLU A 197 -10.04 12.68 1.08
C GLU A 197 -10.79 11.56 1.84
N CYS A 198 -11.71 10.91 1.16
CA CYS A 198 -12.51 9.83 1.72
C CYS A 198 -11.68 8.58 2.03
N LEU A 199 -10.73 8.21 1.16
CA LEU A 199 -9.79 7.12 1.38
C LEU A 199 -8.90 7.36 2.61
N LEU A 200 -8.24 8.52 2.66
CA LEU A 200 -7.38 8.92 3.78
C LEU A 200 -8.15 9.02 5.10
N GLY A 201 -9.41 9.42 5.04
CA GLY A 201 -10.31 9.47 6.20
C GLY A 201 -10.86 8.10 6.64
N ALA A 202 -10.94 7.12 5.76
CA ALA A 202 -11.40 5.77 6.05
C ALA A 202 -10.29 4.87 6.64
N LEU A 203 -9.05 5.04 6.18
CA LEU A 203 -7.91 4.21 6.58
C LEU A 203 -7.75 4.08 8.11
N PRO A 204 -7.72 5.15 8.94
CA PRO A 204 -7.51 5.04 10.38
C PRO A 204 -8.70 4.45 11.14
N LYS A 205 -9.85 4.29 10.49
CA LYS A 205 -11.10 3.82 11.07
C LYS A 205 -11.44 2.38 10.66
N SER A 206 -10.57 1.75 9.86
CA SER A 206 -10.82 0.48 9.22
C SER A 206 -9.74 -0.54 9.57
N THR A 207 -10.13 -1.76 9.86
CA THR A 207 -9.21 -2.87 10.09
C THR A 207 -8.94 -3.69 8.83
N THR A 208 -9.84 -3.64 7.85
CA THR A 208 -9.73 -4.38 6.59
C THR A 208 -9.87 -3.46 5.38
N TRP A 209 -9.27 -3.84 4.26
CA TRP A 209 -9.40 -3.11 2.99
C TRP A 209 -10.85 -3.06 2.47
N ARG A 210 -11.68 -4.02 2.84
CA ARG A 210 -13.10 -3.98 2.53
C ARG A 210 -13.81 -2.84 3.27
N ALA A 211 -13.51 -2.67 4.55
CA ALA A 211 -14.05 -1.57 5.34
C ALA A 211 -13.55 -0.20 4.82
N VAL A 212 -12.29 -0.11 4.38
CA VAL A 212 -11.75 1.09 3.71
C VAL A 212 -12.55 1.41 2.45
N ALA A 213 -12.78 0.42 1.58
CA ALA A 213 -13.53 0.61 0.33
C ALA A 213 -14.97 1.07 0.60
N ASP A 214 -15.64 0.44 1.55
CA ASP A 214 -17.04 0.76 1.89
C ASP A 214 -17.16 2.14 2.52
N GLY A 215 -16.26 2.49 3.44
CA GLY A 215 -16.17 3.80 4.07
C GLY A 215 -15.90 4.92 3.05
N SER A 216 -14.94 4.71 2.16
CA SER A 216 -14.61 5.64 1.08
C SER A 216 -15.80 5.87 0.15
N ARG A 217 -16.43 4.79 -0.30
CA ARG A 217 -17.63 4.85 -1.17
C ARG A 217 -18.79 5.61 -0.53
N GLN A 218 -19.05 5.39 0.76
CA GLN A 218 -20.10 6.12 1.48
C GLN A 218 -19.77 7.60 1.63
N CYS A 219 -18.52 7.93 1.91
CA CYS A 219 -18.03 9.29 2.04
C CYS A 219 -18.15 10.04 0.70
N VAL A 220 -17.64 9.48 -0.41
CA VAL A 220 -17.75 10.07 -1.75
C VAL A 220 -19.20 10.35 -2.11
N ARG A 221 -20.10 9.38 -1.93
CA ARG A 221 -21.54 9.58 -2.19
C ARG A 221 -22.17 10.69 -1.36
N ARG A 222 -21.72 10.91 -0.11
CA ARG A 222 -22.21 12.04 0.70
C ARG A 222 -21.73 13.38 0.15
N MET A 223 -20.45 13.47 -0.25
CA MET A 223 -19.87 14.69 -0.81
C MET A 223 -20.52 15.07 -2.14
N GLU A 224 -20.65 14.11 -3.06
CA GLU A 224 -21.29 14.32 -4.35
C GLU A 224 -22.73 14.81 -4.20
N ARG A 225 -23.53 14.18 -3.33
CA ARG A 225 -24.91 14.64 -3.05
C ARG A 225 -24.96 16.03 -2.44
N ALA A 226 -24.05 16.36 -1.53
CA ALA A 226 -24.03 17.66 -0.88
C ALA A 226 -23.68 18.80 -1.85
N LEU A 227 -22.97 18.49 -2.92
CA LEU A 227 -22.50 19.44 -3.94
C LEU A 227 -23.30 19.36 -5.26
N GLY A 228 -24.27 18.46 -5.35
CA GLY A 228 -25.08 18.28 -6.56
C GLY A 228 -24.33 17.62 -7.72
N GLU A 229 -23.23 16.95 -7.44
CA GLU A 229 -22.43 16.27 -8.48
C GLU A 229 -23.07 14.94 -8.91
N GLN A 230 -22.78 14.55 -10.15
CA GLN A 230 -23.17 13.24 -10.65
C GLN A 230 -22.42 12.14 -9.89
N PRO A 231 -23.07 11.03 -9.48
CA PRO A 231 -22.38 9.94 -8.79
C PRO A 231 -21.22 9.36 -9.60
N SER A 232 -20.01 9.38 -9.06
CA SER A 232 -18.83 8.73 -9.66
C SER A 232 -18.87 7.22 -9.56
N GLU A 233 -19.55 6.68 -8.54
CA GLU A 233 -19.69 5.25 -8.26
C GLU A 233 -18.35 4.52 -8.14
N PRO A 234 -17.57 4.77 -7.07
CA PRO A 234 -16.29 4.09 -6.83
C PRO A 234 -16.45 2.56 -6.87
N GLN A 235 -15.52 1.88 -7.57
CA GLN A 235 -15.54 0.44 -7.75
C GLN A 235 -14.50 -0.25 -6.86
N ALA A 236 -14.71 -1.55 -6.58
CA ALA A 236 -13.76 -2.36 -5.87
C ALA A 236 -13.78 -3.80 -6.39
N TYR A 237 -12.59 -4.38 -6.57
CA TYR A 237 -12.39 -5.79 -6.81
C TYR A 237 -11.64 -6.39 -5.62
N PHE A 238 -12.07 -7.56 -5.16
CA PHE A 238 -11.43 -8.32 -4.09
C PHE A 238 -11.14 -9.74 -4.57
N GLY A 239 -9.87 -10.03 -4.80
CA GLY A 239 -9.43 -11.38 -5.16
C GLY A 239 -9.66 -12.38 -4.03
N ALA A 240 -9.95 -13.63 -4.38
CA ALA A 240 -10.34 -14.66 -3.41
C ALA A 240 -9.28 -14.90 -2.31
N GLY A 241 -7.98 -14.77 -2.64
CA GLY A 241 -6.88 -14.96 -1.69
C GLY A 241 -6.67 -13.79 -0.72
N VAL A 242 -7.32 -12.64 -0.96
CA VAL A 242 -7.09 -11.39 -0.19
C VAL A 242 -8.38 -10.69 0.21
N ALA A 243 -9.52 -11.36 0.08
CA ALA A 243 -10.84 -10.77 0.32
C ALA A 243 -11.01 -10.16 1.73
N ASN A 244 -10.30 -10.72 2.71
CA ASN A 244 -10.31 -10.29 4.11
C ASN A 244 -8.96 -9.69 4.57
N LEU A 245 -8.14 -9.21 3.62
CA LEU A 245 -6.84 -8.62 3.95
C LEU A 245 -7.02 -7.44 4.91
N ASP A 246 -6.29 -7.49 6.02
CA ASP A 246 -6.18 -6.38 6.98
C ASP A 246 -5.39 -5.21 6.36
N VAL A 247 -5.64 -4.00 6.86
CA VAL A 247 -4.89 -2.80 6.42
C VAL A 247 -3.42 -2.94 6.77
N GLY A 248 -3.11 -3.36 7.99
CA GLY A 248 -1.77 -3.75 8.41
C GLY A 248 -0.76 -2.60 8.57
N PHE A 249 -1.26 -1.33 8.65
CA PHE A 249 -0.46 -0.15 9.01
C PHE A 249 -1.32 0.95 9.61
#